data_70b55f0a1dccdc3072477916f3834d72
#
_entry.id   70b55f0a1dccdc3072477916f3834d72
#
_cell.length_a   1.000
_cell.length_b   1.000
_cell.length_c   1.000
_cell.angle_alpha   90.00
_cell.angle_beta   90.00
_cell.angle_gamma   90.00
#
_symmetry.space_group_name_H-M   'P 1'
#
loop_
_entity.id
_entity.type
_entity.pdbx_description
1 polymer ?
#
loop_
_entity_poly.entity_id
_entity_poly.type
_entity_poly.pdbx_seq_one_letter_code
_entity_poly.pdbx_strand_id
1 'polypeptide(L)'
;MKVIQAKSAGFCYGVQRAVELAEQTARERGGCVMLGSIIHNAHVVQHLEQLGAHQVAGPEEIRPGDTVLIRAHGEKKQVIGHLKDIGAECVDATCPNVLRVQQIVAQADAEGRVPIIIGDPNHPEVMGVASWSARSVVFEGAETLQRWLDEDPARRELPLTAVAQTTCIRIIWDGAAEILKKQCTNAKIFDTICNATHKRQSEAAELASQVDVMVVVGDRKSANTKHLTEICSRQCPAVYQIERAEELKRDFLTGCSVAGLTAGASTPAGIIKEVYTTMSEEIKTMEPTEESFEEMLEKSFKTLNTGEKVTGIVTAVGPTEVQVDLGCKQAGY
;
A
#
# COMPACT_ATOMS: atom_id res chain seq x y z
N MET A 1 20.90 10.70 -20.80
CA MET A 1 20.01 9.69 -20.18
C MET A 1 18.66 10.34 -19.84
N LYS A 2 17.55 9.60 -19.87
CA LYS A 2 16.20 10.08 -19.54
C LYS A 2 15.68 9.37 -18.29
N VAL A 3 15.09 10.10 -17.32
CA VAL A 3 14.37 9.50 -16.20
C VAL A 3 12.88 9.55 -16.48
N ILE A 4 12.20 8.41 -16.33
CA ILE A 4 10.73 8.28 -16.44
C ILE A 4 10.18 7.89 -15.09
N GLN A 5 9.36 8.76 -14.49
CA GLN A 5 8.69 8.48 -13.23
C GLN A 5 7.30 7.90 -13.47
N ALA A 6 6.97 6.81 -12.77
CA ALA A 6 5.63 6.25 -12.74
C ALA A 6 4.63 7.25 -12.13
N LYS A 7 3.47 7.44 -12.78
CA LYS A 7 2.43 8.39 -12.34
C LYS A 7 1.79 7.99 -11.01
N SER A 8 1.71 6.68 -10.73
CA SER A 8 1.14 6.13 -9.50
C SER A 8 2.13 6.07 -8.34
N ALA A 9 3.39 6.55 -8.50
CA ALA A 9 4.38 6.56 -7.44
C ALA A 9 3.94 7.42 -6.25
N GLY A 10 4.10 6.89 -5.02
CA GLY A 10 3.83 7.64 -3.78
C GLY A 10 2.54 7.24 -3.05
N PHE A 11 2.08 8.07 -2.14
CA PHE A 11 0.96 7.76 -1.26
C PHE A 11 -0.29 7.34 -2.03
N CYS A 12 -0.90 6.24 -1.61
CA CYS A 12 -2.26 5.92 -2.01
C CYS A 12 -3.26 6.62 -1.07
N TYR A 13 -4.54 6.67 -1.48
CA TYR A 13 -5.60 7.27 -0.68
C TYR A 13 -5.65 6.77 0.78
N GLY A 14 -5.55 5.45 0.98
CA GLY A 14 -5.62 4.85 2.32
C GLY A 14 -4.45 5.27 3.22
N VAL A 15 -3.25 5.38 2.67
CA VAL A 15 -2.05 5.88 3.37
C VAL A 15 -2.18 7.37 3.64
N GLN A 16 -2.55 8.17 2.64
CA GLN A 16 -2.75 9.61 2.80
C GLN A 16 -3.72 9.91 3.94
N ARG A 17 -4.91 9.30 3.92
CA ARG A 17 -5.92 9.43 4.97
C ARG A 17 -5.37 9.05 6.35
N ALA A 18 -4.61 7.95 6.45
CA ALA A 18 -4.08 7.50 7.74
C ALA A 18 -3.06 8.48 8.32
N VAL A 19 -2.19 9.05 7.48
CA VAL A 19 -1.19 10.04 7.90
C VAL A 19 -1.88 11.34 8.31
N GLU A 20 -2.82 11.86 7.51
CA GLU A 20 -3.58 13.08 7.83
C GLU A 20 -4.35 12.94 9.15
N LEU A 21 -5.02 11.81 9.35
CA LEU A 21 -5.74 11.53 10.60
C LEU A 21 -4.79 11.45 11.80
N ALA A 22 -3.61 10.85 11.63
CA ALA A 22 -2.60 10.77 12.68
C ALA A 22 -2.04 12.16 13.04
N GLU A 23 -1.71 12.98 12.04
CA GLU A 23 -1.26 14.36 12.25
C GLU A 23 -2.31 15.21 12.95
N GLN A 24 -3.55 15.14 12.49
CA GLN A 24 -4.67 15.85 13.09
C GLN A 24 -4.84 15.45 14.56
N THR A 25 -4.88 14.13 14.82
CA THR A 25 -5.05 13.61 16.19
C THR A 25 -3.92 14.06 17.11
N ALA A 26 -2.67 13.96 16.65
CA ALA A 26 -1.51 14.37 17.45
C ALA A 26 -1.56 15.87 17.81
N ARG A 27 -1.95 16.74 16.87
CA ARG A 27 -2.08 18.18 17.10
C ARG A 27 -3.25 18.53 18.01
N GLU A 28 -4.43 17.95 17.78
CA GLU A 28 -5.66 18.30 18.52
C GLU A 28 -5.64 17.77 19.96
N ARG A 29 -5.02 16.62 20.20
CA ARG A 29 -4.96 15.98 21.53
C ARG A 29 -3.69 16.32 22.32
N GLY A 30 -2.73 17.02 21.70
CA GLY A 30 -1.43 17.30 22.32
C GLY A 30 -0.56 16.07 22.48
N GLY A 31 -0.83 15.00 21.70
CA GLY A 31 -0.14 13.73 21.67
C GLY A 31 -1.10 12.55 21.51
N CYS A 32 -0.58 11.41 21.08
CA CYS A 32 -1.32 10.15 20.95
C CYS A 32 -0.38 8.94 20.93
N VAL A 33 -0.93 7.75 21.12
CA VAL A 33 -0.19 6.49 21.06
C VAL A 33 -0.41 5.81 19.71
N MET A 34 0.67 5.49 19.00
CA MET A 34 0.63 4.66 17.80
C MET A 34 0.88 3.19 18.17
N LEU A 35 -0.09 2.33 17.97
CA LEU A 35 0.09 0.89 18.15
C LEU A 35 0.80 0.30 16.92
N GLY A 36 2.12 0.23 17.00
CA GLY A 36 2.99 -0.02 15.87
C GLY A 36 3.07 1.19 14.91
N SER A 37 3.80 1.04 13.81
CA SER A 37 3.94 2.11 12.83
C SER A 37 2.63 2.34 12.08
N ILE A 38 2.18 3.59 11.99
CA ILE A 38 0.92 3.96 11.29
C ILE A 38 0.95 3.51 9.82
N ILE A 39 2.12 3.62 9.20
CA ILE A 39 2.48 3.08 7.88
C ILE A 39 3.94 2.62 7.90
N HIS A 40 4.37 1.80 6.96
CA HIS A 40 5.78 1.43 6.80
C HIS A 40 6.56 2.57 6.13
N ASN A 41 6.93 3.58 6.92
CA ASN A 41 7.82 4.67 6.53
C ASN A 41 8.40 5.37 7.77
N ALA A 42 9.72 5.25 7.99
CA ALA A 42 10.39 5.80 9.16
C ALA A 42 10.33 7.34 9.24
N HIS A 43 10.39 8.05 8.10
CA HIS A 43 10.30 9.52 8.08
C HIS A 43 8.92 10.01 8.54
N VAL A 44 7.85 9.31 8.13
CA VAL A 44 6.50 9.66 8.58
C VAL A 44 6.32 9.39 10.06
N VAL A 45 6.84 8.27 10.56
CA VAL A 45 6.81 7.95 12.00
C VAL A 45 7.56 9.03 12.79
N GLN A 46 8.78 9.38 12.39
CA GLN A 46 9.58 10.43 13.03
C GLN A 46 8.87 11.81 13.01
N HIS A 47 8.23 12.16 11.91
CA HIS A 47 7.43 13.38 11.81
C HIS A 47 6.27 13.39 12.82
N LEU A 48 5.55 12.28 12.95
CA LEU A 48 4.45 12.15 13.90
C LEU A 48 4.96 12.20 15.35
N GLU A 49 6.13 11.62 15.63
CA GLU A 49 6.78 11.72 16.94
C GLU A 49 7.12 13.17 17.32
N GLN A 50 7.57 13.98 16.37
CA GLN A 50 7.78 15.42 16.54
C GLN A 50 6.49 16.18 16.85
N LEU A 51 5.33 15.68 16.39
CA LEU A 51 4.00 16.22 16.71
C LEU A 51 3.43 15.70 18.04
N GLY A 52 4.18 14.87 18.79
CA GLY A 52 3.78 14.34 20.09
C GLY A 52 3.15 12.94 20.05
N ALA A 53 3.06 12.30 18.88
CA ALA A 53 2.70 10.90 18.83
C ALA A 53 3.88 10.04 19.28
N HIS A 54 3.63 8.95 20.01
CA HIS A 54 4.68 8.00 20.36
C HIS A 54 4.28 6.58 19.99
N GLN A 55 5.24 5.80 19.52
CA GLN A 55 5.00 4.43 19.10
C GLN A 55 5.21 3.48 20.29
N VAL A 56 4.28 2.54 20.47
CA VAL A 56 4.39 1.41 21.40
C VAL A 56 4.47 0.09 20.66
N ALA A 57 5.11 -0.91 21.25
CA ALA A 57 5.30 -2.21 20.65
C ALA A 57 4.04 -3.08 20.77
N GLY A 58 3.31 -2.98 21.87
CA GLY A 58 2.16 -3.81 22.15
C GLY A 58 1.06 -3.09 22.95
N PRO A 59 -0.14 -3.68 23.00
CA PRO A 59 -1.28 -3.10 23.70
C PRO A 59 -1.10 -3.04 25.23
N GLU A 60 -0.16 -3.77 25.79
CA GLU A 60 0.19 -3.78 27.22
C GLU A 60 0.83 -2.48 27.71
N GLU A 61 1.33 -1.66 26.80
CA GLU A 61 1.90 -0.34 27.11
C GLU A 61 0.84 0.77 27.14
N ILE A 62 -0.39 0.47 26.70
CA ILE A 62 -1.49 1.44 26.58
C ILE A 62 -2.25 1.52 27.90
N ARG A 63 -2.60 2.73 28.32
CA ARG A 63 -3.29 3.03 29.58
C ARG A 63 -4.73 3.47 29.36
N PRO A 64 -5.60 3.31 30.35
CA PRO A 64 -6.95 3.89 30.33
C PRO A 64 -6.91 5.39 30.04
N GLY A 65 -7.72 5.82 29.07
CA GLY A 65 -7.80 7.23 28.64
C GLY A 65 -6.77 7.67 27.60
N ASP A 66 -5.82 6.81 27.22
CA ASP A 66 -4.91 7.11 26.10
C ASP A 66 -5.71 7.22 24.80
N THR A 67 -5.34 8.18 23.94
CA THR A 67 -5.81 8.24 22.56
C THR A 67 -4.90 7.37 21.70
N VAL A 68 -5.45 6.28 21.14
CA VAL A 68 -4.71 5.26 20.40
C VAL A 68 -5.04 5.30 18.92
N LEU A 69 -4.02 5.47 18.10
CA LEU A 69 -4.12 5.39 16.63
C LEU A 69 -4.00 3.93 16.17
N ILE A 70 -5.05 3.42 15.56
CA ILE A 70 -5.01 2.14 14.84
C ILE A 70 -4.43 2.38 13.46
N ARG A 71 -3.40 1.64 13.10
CA ARG A 71 -2.63 1.81 11.84
C ARG A 71 -3.45 1.52 10.58
N ALA A 72 -2.94 1.98 9.43
CA ALA A 72 -3.59 1.79 8.11
C ALA A 72 -3.84 0.32 7.74
N HIS A 73 -3.02 -0.62 8.24
CA HIS A 73 -3.14 -2.06 8.04
C HIS A 73 -4.27 -2.71 8.86
N GLY A 74 -4.89 -1.95 9.75
CA GLY A 74 -5.80 -2.49 10.76
C GLY A 74 -5.08 -3.20 11.90
N GLU A 75 -5.86 -3.70 12.85
CA GLU A 75 -5.35 -4.43 14.02
C GLU A 75 -6.20 -5.67 14.27
N LYS A 76 -5.70 -6.59 15.10
CA LYS A 76 -6.41 -7.81 15.48
C LYS A 76 -7.69 -7.48 16.26
N LYS A 77 -8.76 -8.22 16.00
CA LYS A 77 -10.06 -8.06 16.67
C LYS A 77 -9.95 -8.07 18.20
N GLN A 78 -9.12 -9.00 18.73
CA GLN A 78 -8.89 -9.14 20.17
C GLN A 78 -8.21 -7.92 20.78
N VAL A 79 -7.25 -7.31 20.05
CA VAL A 79 -6.55 -6.09 20.47
C VAL A 79 -7.51 -4.92 20.50
N ILE A 80 -8.33 -4.74 19.45
CA ILE A 80 -9.37 -3.69 19.43
C ILE A 80 -10.35 -3.86 20.57
N GLY A 81 -10.76 -5.10 20.88
CA GLY A 81 -11.61 -5.41 22.03
C GLY A 81 -10.94 -5.00 23.35
N HIS A 82 -9.70 -5.43 23.56
CA HIS A 82 -8.93 -5.10 24.76
C HIS A 82 -8.79 -3.58 24.97
N LEU A 83 -8.47 -2.83 23.92
CA LEU A 83 -8.35 -1.36 24.00
C LEU A 83 -9.65 -0.70 24.47
N LYS A 84 -10.80 -1.20 23.98
CA LYS A 84 -12.11 -0.72 24.43
C LYS A 84 -12.39 -1.09 25.89
N ASP A 85 -12.03 -2.31 26.30
CA ASP A 85 -12.27 -2.81 27.66
C ASP A 85 -11.47 -2.03 28.71
N ILE A 86 -10.25 -1.60 28.37
CA ILE A 86 -9.44 -0.75 29.27
C ILE A 86 -9.84 0.74 29.21
N GLY A 87 -10.77 1.13 28.34
CA GLY A 87 -11.23 2.52 28.21
C GLY A 87 -10.28 3.44 27.45
N ALA A 88 -9.48 2.89 26.54
CA ALA A 88 -8.69 3.69 25.58
C ALA A 88 -9.59 4.28 24.47
N GLU A 89 -9.30 5.52 24.05
CA GLU A 89 -9.99 6.17 22.94
C GLU A 89 -9.32 5.77 21.62
N CYS A 90 -9.97 4.90 20.84
CA CYS A 90 -9.41 4.42 19.56
C CYS A 90 -9.76 5.35 18.41
N VAL A 91 -8.74 5.89 17.74
CA VAL A 91 -8.87 6.61 16.46
C VAL A 91 -8.46 5.64 15.34
N ASP A 92 -9.44 5.21 14.55
CA ASP A 92 -9.25 4.14 13.55
C ASP A 92 -8.80 4.72 12.20
N ALA A 93 -7.50 4.58 11.91
CA ALA A 93 -6.90 4.93 10.62
C ALA A 93 -6.84 3.76 9.63
N THR A 94 -7.49 2.63 9.94
CA THR A 94 -7.54 1.47 9.04
C THR A 94 -8.04 1.86 7.66
N CYS A 95 -7.32 1.43 6.63
CA CYS A 95 -7.71 1.67 5.24
C CYS A 95 -9.10 1.07 4.95
N PRO A 96 -10.02 1.79 4.29
CA PRO A 96 -11.35 1.28 3.95
C PRO A 96 -11.32 -0.05 3.18
N ASN A 97 -10.31 -0.26 2.31
CA ASN A 97 -10.15 -1.54 1.62
C ASN A 97 -9.84 -2.68 2.59
N VAL A 98 -9.02 -2.44 3.62
CA VAL A 98 -8.71 -3.44 4.66
C VAL A 98 -9.95 -3.72 5.51
N LEU A 99 -10.69 -2.68 5.92
CA LEU A 99 -11.97 -2.85 6.64
C LEU A 99 -12.96 -3.72 5.86
N ARG A 100 -13.05 -3.52 4.54
CA ARG A 100 -13.88 -4.37 3.69
C ARG A 100 -13.46 -5.84 3.74
N VAL A 101 -12.16 -6.13 3.71
CA VAL A 101 -11.66 -7.52 3.82
C VAL A 101 -12.02 -8.13 5.17
N GLN A 102 -11.82 -7.37 6.26
CA GLN A 102 -12.21 -7.80 7.61
C GLN A 102 -13.70 -8.11 7.70
N GLN A 103 -14.57 -7.29 7.09
CA GLN A 103 -16.02 -7.51 7.04
C GLN A 103 -16.38 -8.79 6.27
N ILE A 104 -15.74 -9.06 5.13
CA ILE A 104 -15.95 -10.29 4.37
C ILE A 104 -15.57 -11.52 5.19
N VAL A 105 -14.43 -11.48 5.91
CA VAL A 105 -13.99 -12.59 6.77
C VAL A 105 -14.93 -12.78 7.96
N ALA A 106 -15.35 -11.69 8.61
CA ALA A 106 -16.31 -11.75 9.72
C ALA A 106 -17.67 -12.32 9.27
N GLN A 107 -18.16 -11.91 8.09
CA GLN A 107 -19.39 -12.45 7.52
C GLN A 107 -19.25 -13.95 7.18
N ALA A 108 -18.12 -14.35 6.59
CA ALA A 108 -17.84 -15.76 6.31
C ALA A 108 -17.87 -16.59 7.60
N ASP A 109 -17.30 -16.09 8.70
CA ASP A 109 -17.35 -16.73 10.01
C ASP A 109 -18.78 -16.90 10.51
N ALA A 110 -19.59 -15.86 10.43
CA ALA A 110 -21.00 -15.89 10.82
C ALA A 110 -21.84 -16.86 9.98
N GLU A 111 -21.49 -17.03 8.69
CA GLU A 111 -22.12 -17.99 7.77
C GLU A 111 -21.61 -19.44 7.95
N GLY A 112 -20.71 -19.69 8.89
CA GLY A 112 -20.12 -21.03 9.09
C GLY A 112 -19.10 -21.43 8.03
N ARG A 113 -18.62 -20.50 7.20
CA ARG A 113 -17.65 -20.74 6.14
C ARG A 113 -16.20 -20.65 6.65
N VAL A 114 -15.27 -21.26 5.95
CA VAL A 114 -13.84 -21.20 6.24
C VAL A 114 -13.21 -20.08 5.40
N PRO A 115 -12.70 -19.00 6.04
CA PRO A 115 -11.99 -17.96 5.29
C PRO A 115 -10.62 -18.46 4.83
N ILE A 116 -10.36 -18.29 3.54
CA ILE A 116 -9.07 -18.52 2.89
C ILE A 116 -8.47 -17.16 2.56
N ILE A 117 -7.31 -16.86 3.12
CA ILE A 117 -6.63 -15.58 2.93
C ILE A 117 -5.35 -15.81 2.14
N ILE A 118 -5.20 -15.18 0.98
CA ILE A 118 -3.99 -15.25 0.18
C ILE A 118 -3.13 -14.01 0.47
N GLY A 119 -1.96 -14.22 1.10
CA GLY A 119 -1.06 -13.15 1.51
C GLY A 119 0.04 -13.66 2.44
N ASP A 120 0.90 -12.74 2.87
CA ASP A 120 1.99 -13.03 3.82
C ASP A 120 1.42 -13.24 5.24
N PRO A 121 1.55 -14.46 5.83
CA PRO A 121 0.99 -14.77 7.15
C PRO A 121 1.60 -13.92 8.28
N ASN A 122 2.79 -13.34 8.07
CA ASN A 122 3.47 -12.50 9.05
C ASN A 122 3.15 -11.00 8.88
N HIS A 123 2.42 -10.64 7.84
CA HIS A 123 2.08 -9.24 7.59
C HIS A 123 0.98 -8.75 8.53
N PRO A 124 1.10 -7.54 9.13
CA PRO A 124 0.10 -7.00 10.04
C PRO A 124 -1.33 -6.98 9.51
N GLU A 125 -1.54 -6.63 8.22
CA GLU A 125 -2.85 -6.66 7.57
C GLU A 125 -3.45 -8.06 7.60
N VAL A 126 -2.67 -9.07 7.20
CA VAL A 126 -3.15 -10.47 7.13
C VAL A 126 -3.47 -11.01 8.52
N MET A 127 -2.60 -10.75 9.50
CA MET A 127 -2.86 -11.11 10.90
C MET A 127 -4.11 -10.44 11.45
N GLY A 128 -4.31 -9.16 11.14
CA GLY A 128 -5.50 -8.39 11.51
C GLY A 128 -6.76 -8.99 10.89
N VAL A 129 -6.76 -9.22 9.57
CA VAL A 129 -7.87 -9.82 8.82
C VAL A 129 -8.20 -11.24 9.32
N ALA A 130 -7.17 -12.09 9.49
CA ALA A 130 -7.36 -13.48 9.94
C ALA A 130 -8.01 -13.57 11.32
N SER A 131 -7.77 -12.61 12.19
CA SER A 131 -8.30 -12.58 13.56
C SER A 131 -9.83 -12.42 13.65
N TRP A 132 -10.51 -12.10 12.56
CA TRP A 132 -11.96 -11.97 12.50
C TRP A 132 -12.70 -13.32 12.40
N SER A 133 -11.95 -14.42 12.16
CA SER A 133 -12.48 -15.79 12.26
C SER A 133 -11.43 -16.73 12.86
N ALA A 134 -11.81 -17.52 13.83
CA ALA A 134 -10.96 -18.58 14.38
C ALA A 134 -10.67 -19.71 13.37
N ARG A 135 -11.45 -19.78 12.28
CA ARG A 135 -11.32 -20.76 11.20
C ARG A 135 -10.49 -20.28 10.02
N SER A 136 -9.97 -19.05 10.08
CA SER A 136 -9.16 -18.49 8.99
C SER A 136 -7.93 -19.33 8.70
N VAL A 137 -7.66 -19.59 7.42
CA VAL A 137 -6.44 -20.25 6.95
C VAL A 137 -5.74 -19.30 5.97
N VAL A 138 -4.43 -19.11 6.15
CA VAL A 138 -3.61 -18.19 5.36
C VAL A 138 -2.66 -18.97 4.48
N PHE A 139 -2.55 -18.58 3.21
CA PHE A 139 -1.65 -19.17 2.22
C PHE A 139 -0.86 -18.07 1.50
N GLU A 140 0.44 -18.32 1.28
CA GLU A 140 1.28 -17.41 0.52
C GLU A 140 0.96 -17.40 -0.99
N GLY A 141 0.30 -18.46 -1.49
CA GLY A 141 -0.09 -18.56 -2.90
C GLY A 141 -0.66 -19.92 -3.28
N ALA A 142 -0.69 -20.15 -4.57
CA ALA A 142 -1.30 -21.35 -5.18
C ALA A 142 -0.72 -22.67 -4.69
N GLU A 143 0.61 -22.76 -4.55
CA GLU A 143 1.28 -24.00 -4.15
C GLU A 143 0.94 -24.44 -2.73
N THR A 144 0.93 -23.50 -1.78
CA THR A 144 0.60 -23.78 -0.38
C THR A 144 -0.88 -24.11 -0.21
N LEU A 145 -1.75 -23.44 -0.96
CA LEU A 145 -3.18 -23.76 -1.02
C LEU A 145 -3.42 -25.14 -1.63
N GLN A 146 -2.75 -25.48 -2.76
CA GLN A 146 -2.89 -26.79 -3.40
C GLN A 146 -2.48 -27.91 -2.44
N ARG A 147 -1.34 -27.76 -1.76
CA ARG A 147 -0.86 -28.74 -0.78
C ARG A 147 -1.89 -28.96 0.33
N TRP A 148 -2.48 -27.91 0.86
CA TRP A 148 -3.52 -28.00 1.87
C TRP A 148 -4.75 -28.75 1.37
N LEU A 149 -5.17 -28.56 0.12
CA LEU A 149 -6.29 -29.30 -0.48
C LEU A 149 -5.96 -30.77 -0.74
N ASP A 150 -4.69 -31.09 -1.02
CA ASP A 150 -4.25 -32.45 -1.32
C ASP A 150 -4.04 -33.29 -0.05
N GLU A 151 -3.69 -32.66 1.08
CA GLU A 151 -3.59 -33.32 2.39
C GLU A 151 -4.93 -33.92 2.85
N ASP A 152 -6.06 -33.30 2.50
CA ASP A 152 -7.40 -33.77 2.85
C ASP A 152 -8.39 -33.41 1.73
N PRO A 153 -8.74 -34.34 0.84
CA PRO A 153 -9.67 -34.10 -0.24
C PRO A 153 -11.06 -33.61 0.17
N ALA A 154 -11.51 -33.89 1.42
CA ALA A 154 -12.79 -33.40 1.93
C ALA A 154 -12.82 -31.86 2.05
N ARG A 155 -11.67 -31.22 2.12
CA ARG A 155 -11.56 -29.74 2.14
C ARG A 155 -12.11 -29.08 0.87
N ARG A 156 -12.17 -29.80 -0.26
CA ARG A 156 -12.77 -29.31 -1.52
C ARG A 156 -14.29 -29.13 -1.44
N GLU A 157 -14.93 -29.78 -0.50
CA GLU A 157 -16.39 -29.69 -0.30
C GLU A 157 -16.76 -28.68 0.79
N LEU A 158 -15.77 -28.16 1.54
CA LEU A 158 -16.03 -27.17 2.58
C LEU A 158 -16.61 -25.86 1.98
N PRO A 159 -17.48 -25.19 2.74
CA PRO A 159 -17.92 -23.85 2.39
C PRO A 159 -16.78 -22.85 2.60
N LEU A 160 -16.05 -22.51 1.53
CA LEU A 160 -14.88 -21.63 1.57
C LEU A 160 -15.25 -20.21 1.17
N THR A 161 -14.59 -19.21 1.77
CA THR A 161 -14.63 -17.81 1.34
C THR A 161 -13.21 -17.31 1.17
N ALA A 162 -12.80 -16.99 -0.04
CA ALA A 162 -11.45 -16.56 -0.36
C ALA A 162 -11.35 -15.04 -0.54
N VAL A 163 -10.30 -14.46 0.05
CA VAL A 163 -9.90 -13.06 -0.06
C VAL A 163 -8.39 -12.96 -0.26
N ALA A 164 -7.92 -11.86 -0.83
CA ALA A 164 -6.50 -11.53 -0.95
C ALA A 164 -6.10 -10.43 0.04
N GLN A 165 -4.84 -10.43 0.48
CA GLN A 165 -4.19 -9.25 1.02
C GLN A 165 -4.30 -8.10 0.02
N THR A 166 -4.61 -6.88 0.47
CA THR A 166 -4.88 -5.74 -0.43
C THR A 166 -3.68 -5.38 -1.31
N THR A 167 -2.48 -5.75 -0.90
CA THR A 167 -1.23 -5.54 -1.63
C THR A 167 -0.70 -6.80 -2.35
N CYS A 168 -1.47 -7.87 -2.43
CA CYS A 168 -1.07 -9.12 -3.07
C CYS A 168 -0.68 -8.91 -4.55
N ILE A 169 0.27 -9.70 -5.03
CA ILE A 169 0.64 -9.73 -6.45
C ILE A 169 -0.48 -10.41 -7.24
N ARG A 170 -0.92 -9.78 -8.32
CA ARG A 170 -2.03 -10.24 -9.15
C ARG A 170 -1.89 -11.71 -9.57
N ILE A 171 -0.75 -12.12 -10.10
CA ILE A 171 -0.54 -13.50 -10.58
C ILE A 171 -0.61 -14.54 -9.46
N ILE A 172 -0.23 -14.18 -8.23
CA ILE A 172 -0.33 -15.07 -7.06
C ILE A 172 -1.80 -15.30 -6.70
N TRP A 173 -2.59 -14.22 -6.65
CA TRP A 173 -4.03 -14.30 -6.41
C TRP A 173 -4.74 -15.09 -7.48
N ASP A 174 -4.48 -14.79 -8.77
CA ASP A 174 -5.17 -15.43 -9.89
C ASP A 174 -4.91 -16.93 -9.90
N GLY A 175 -3.68 -17.37 -9.61
CA GLY A 175 -3.35 -18.80 -9.50
C GLY A 175 -4.12 -19.50 -8.37
N ALA A 176 -4.21 -18.88 -7.19
CA ALA A 176 -4.97 -19.43 -6.07
C ALA A 176 -6.49 -19.44 -6.35
N ALA A 177 -7.02 -18.36 -6.93
CA ALA A 177 -8.42 -18.25 -7.30
C ALA A 177 -8.82 -19.29 -8.36
N GLU A 178 -7.93 -19.59 -9.31
CA GLU A 178 -8.15 -20.63 -10.33
C GLU A 178 -8.25 -22.03 -9.70
N ILE A 179 -7.36 -22.37 -8.75
CA ILE A 179 -7.42 -23.62 -8.02
C ILE A 179 -8.75 -23.76 -7.30
N LEU A 180 -9.17 -22.74 -6.55
CA LEU A 180 -10.45 -22.77 -5.84
C LEU A 180 -11.65 -22.92 -6.76
N LYS A 181 -11.67 -22.22 -7.91
CA LYS A 181 -12.74 -22.35 -8.91
C LYS A 181 -12.83 -23.74 -9.54
N LYS A 182 -11.66 -24.36 -9.78
CA LYS A 182 -11.61 -25.67 -10.47
C LYS A 182 -11.83 -26.85 -9.53
N GLN A 183 -11.39 -26.75 -8.27
CA GLN A 183 -11.32 -27.90 -7.38
C GLN A 183 -12.32 -27.85 -6.21
N CYS A 184 -12.87 -26.68 -5.87
CA CYS A 184 -13.75 -26.53 -4.73
C CYS A 184 -15.21 -26.31 -5.17
N THR A 185 -16.15 -27.10 -4.61
CA THR A 185 -17.55 -27.08 -5.03
C THR A 185 -18.35 -25.92 -4.43
N ASN A 186 -17.91 -25.37 -3.28
CA ASN A 186 -18.61 -24.33 -2.53
C ASN A 186 -17.67 -23.18 -2.12
N ALA A 187 -16.97 -22.56 -3.07
CA ALA A 187 -16.08 -21.44 -2.82
C ALA A 187 -16.70 -20.11 -3.27
N LYS A 188 -16.82 -19.14 -2.33
CA LYS A 188 -17.05 -17.73 -2.63
C LYS A 188 -15.69 -17.06 -2.78
N ILE A 189 -15.44 -16.36 -3.89
CA ILE A 189 -14.12 -15.79 -4.20
C ILE A 189 -14.28 -14.28 -4.41
N PHE A 190 -13.63 -13.49 -3.57
CA PHE A 190 -13.66 -12.03 -3.58
C PHE A 190 -12.27 -11.50 -3.93
N ASP A 191 -12.15 -10.87 -5.09
CA ASP A 191 -10.94 -10.11 -5.42
C ASP A 191 -10.87 -8.85 -4.56
N THR A 192 -9.97 -8.86 -3.60
CA THR A 192 -9.80 -7.78 -2.63
C THR A 192 -8.47 -7.03 -2.81
N ILE A 193 -7.71 -7.32 -3.86
CA ILE A 193 -6.54 -6.50 -4.23
C ILE A 193 -7.04 -5.10 -4.54
N CYS A 194 -6.46 -4.08 -3.89
CA CYS A 194 -6.96 -2.73 -4.06
C CYS A 194 -6.57 -2.15 -5.43
N ASN A 195 -7.44 -1.28 -5.98
CA ASN A 195 -7.22 -0.67 -7.30
C ASN A 195 -5.89 0.12 -7.37
N ALA A 196 -5.49 0.78 -6.27
CA ALA A 196 -4.22 1.49 -6.23
C ALA A 196 -3.03 0.53 -6.34
N THR A 197 -3.11 -0.66 -5.73
CA THR A 197 -2.11 -1.72 -5.89
C THR A 197 -2.08 -2.23 -7.32
N HIS A 198 -3.23 -2.58 -7.88
CA HIS A 198 -3.33 -3.07 -9.26
C HIS A 198 -2.73 -2.07 -10.26
N LYS A 199 -3.17 -0.80 -10.21
CA LYS A 199 -2.67 0.27 -11.10
C LYS A 199 -1.15 0.43 -10.97
N ARG A 200 -0.63 0.43 -9.75
CA ARG A 200 0.81 0.58 -9.48
C ARG A 200 1.61 -0.61 -9.98
N GLN A 201 1.14 -1.82 -9.78
CA GLN A 201 1.78 -3.04 -10.27
C GLN A 201 1.84 -3.08 -11.81
N SER A 202 0.73 -2.76 -12.47
CA SER A 202 0.65 -2.73 -13.94
C SER A 202 1.57 -1.66 -14.53
N GLU A 203 1.54 -0.45 -13.98
CA GLU A 203 2.38 0.65 -14.45
C GLU A 203 3.87 0.37 -14.21
N ALA A 204 4.24 -0.21 -13.06
CA ALA A 204 5.61 -0.59 -12.76
C ALA A 204 6.13 -1.68 -13.71
N ALA A 205 5.31 -2.69 -14.02
CA ALA A 205 5.66 -3.74 -14.98
C ALA A 205 5.86 -3.17 -16.40
N GLU A 206 4.95 -2.28 -16.83
CA GLU A 206 5.04 -1.63 -18.14
C GLU A 206 6.30 -0.75 -18.22
N LEU A 207 6.54 0.09 -17.20
CA LEU A 207 7.73 0.93 -17.17
C LEU A 207 9.02 0.10 -17.15
N ALA A 208 9.07 -0.95 -16.35
CA ALA A 208 10.24 -1.83 -16.24
C ALA A 208 10.61 -2.50 -17.57
N SER A 209 9.61 -2.77 -18.45
CA SER A 209 9.88 -3.33 -19.78
C SER A 209 10.45 -2.33 -20.80
N GLN A 210 10.49 -1.03 -20.47
CA GLN A 210 10.86 0.06 -21.38
C GLN A 210 12.14 0.79 -20.96
N VAL A 211 12.79 0.37 -19.88
CA VAL A 211 13.95 1.05 -19.30
C VAL A 211 15.12 0.09 -19.07
N ASP A 212 16.33 0.64 -19.00
CA ASP A 212 17.55 -0.12 -18.77
C ASP A 212 17.73 -0.45 -17.29
N VAL A 213 17.22 0.43 -16.41
CA VAL A 213 17.29 0.28 -14.95
C VAL A 213 16.02 0.79 -14.28
N MET A 214 15.59 0.13 -13.23
CA MET A 214 14.49 0.55 -12.36
C MET A 214 14.97 0.91 -10.97
N VAL A 215 14.55 2.07 -10.47
CA VAL A 215 14.70 2.47 -9.08
C VAL A 215 13.32 2.41 -8.41
N VAL A 216 13.20 1.59 -7.38
CA VAL A 216 11.98 1.42 -6.59
C VAL A 216 12.20 2.05 -5.23
N VAL A 217 11.49 3.15 -4.94
CA VAL A 217 11.64 3.90 -3.68
C VAL A 217 10.62 3.46 -2.66
N GLY A 218 11.07 3.13 -1.44
CA GLY A 218 10.22 2.85 -0.30
C GLY A 218 10.81 1.85 0.68
N ASP A 219 10.21 1.84 1.87
CA ASP A 219 10.62 1.04 3.02
C ASP A 219 10.69 -0.46 2.67
N ARG A 220 11.79 -1.11 3.08
CA ARG A 220 12.04 -2.55 2.87
C ARG A 220 11.06 -3.45 3.62
N LYS A 221 10.38 -2.95 4.64
CA LYS A 221 9.33 -3.68 5.38
C LYS A 221 7.96 -3.58 4.70
N SER A 222 7.78 -2.65 3.75
CA SER A 222 6.53 -2.48 3.02
C SER A 222 6.31 -3.62 2.02
N ALA A 223 5.24 -4.40 2.21
CA ALA A 223 4.84 -5.46 1.28
C ALA A 223 4.64 -4.92 -0.14
N ASN A 224 3.97 -3.76 -0.28
CA ASN A 224 3.76 -3.15 -1.60
C ASN A 224 5.08 -2.80 -2.29
N THR A 225 6.08 -2.26 -1.56
CA THR A 225 7.39 -1.93 -2.14
C THR A 225 8.14 -3.19 -2.59
N LYS A 226 8.16 -4.24 -1.74
CA LYS A 226 8.76 -5.54 -2.10
C LYS A 226 8.13 -6.13 -3.37
N HIS A 227 6.81 -6.15 -3.43
CA HIS A 227 6.08 -6.66 -4.59
C HIS A 227 6.37 -5.86 -5.88
N LEU A 228 6.49 -4.53 -5.78
CA LEU A 228 6.90 -3.72 -6.93
C LEU A 228 8.31 -4.06 -7.40
N THR A 229 9.26 -4.22 -6.46
CA THR A 229 10.63 -4.62 -6.78
C THR A 229 10.65 -5.98 -7.48
N GLU A 230 9.89 -6.95 -6.98
CA GLU A 230 9.77 -8.28 -7.60
C GLU A 230 9.17 -8.20 -9.02
N ILE A 231 8.10 -7.43 -9.19
CA ILE A 231 7.45 -7.25 -10.50
C ILE A 231 8.40 -6.60 -11.49
N CYS A 232 9.12 -5.54 -11.09
CA CYS A 232 10.10 -4.88 -11.93
C CYS A 232 11.23 -5.84 -12.32
N SER A 233 11.72 -6.67 -11.39
CA SER A 233 12.82 -7.62 -11.63
C SER A 233 12.48 -8.73 -12.64
N ARG A 234 11.19 -8.94 -12.92
CA ARG A 234 10.77 -9.88 -13.96
C ARG A 234 10.87 -9.30 -15.38
N GLN A 235 10.95 -7.96 -15.50
CA GLN A 235 10.91 -7.25 -16.77
C GLN A 235 12.18 -6.46 -17.05
N CYS A 236 12.92 -6.03 -16.03
CA CYS A 236 14.11 -5.22 -16.11
C CYS A 236 15.30 -5.96 -15.48
N PRO A 237 16.48 -6.03 -16.16
CA PRO A 237 17.64 -6.74 -15.66
C PRO A 237 18.30 -6.07 -14.44
N ALA A 238 18.14 -4.75 -14.29
CA ALA A 238 18.72 -3.96 -13.22
C ALA A 238 17.62 -3.26 -12.41
N VAL A 239 17.35 -3.75 -11.19
CA VAL A 239 16.34 -3.17 -10.29
C VAL A 239 16.95 -2.93 -8.92
N TYR A 240 16.85 -1.69 -8.44
CA TYR A 240 17.38 -1.27 -7.16
C TYR A 240 16.26 -0.72 -6.28
N GLN A 241 16.10 -1.32 -5.09
CA GLN A 241 15.23 -0.79 -4.05
C GLN A 241 16.05 0.09 -3.12
N ILE A 242 15.59 1.34 -2.92
CA ILE A 242 16.17 2.31 -2.01
C ILE A 242 15.09 2.93 -1.11
N GLU A 243 15.48 3.41 0.07
CA GLU A 243 14.56 4.11 0.97
C GLU A 243 14.71 5.63 0.88
N ARG A 244 15.91 6.11 0.47
CA ARG A 244 16.27 7.54 0.38
C ARG A 244 17.30 7.79 -0.71
N ALA A 245 17.47 9.06 -1.08
CA ALA A 245 18.34 9.47 -2.17
C ALA A 245 19.82 9.11 -1.94
N GLU A 246 20.30 9.14 -0.68
CA GLU A 246 21.69 8.82 -0.34
C GLU A 246 22.07 7.35 -0.62
N GLU A 247 21.08 6.47 -0.77
CA GLU A 247 21.32 5.07 -1.15
C GLU A 247 21.50 4.89 -2.65
N LEU A 248 21.20 5.93 -3.45
CA LEU A 248 21.39 5.90 -4.88
C LEU A 248 22.90 5.93 -5.20
N LYS A 249 23.42 4.85 -5.73
CA LYS A 249 24.82 4.75 -6.12
C LYS A 249 24.94 5.13 -7.60
N ARG A 250 25.99 5.90 -7.94
CA ARG A 250 26.29 6.27 -9.31
C ARG A 250 26.36 5.07 -10.26
N ASP A 251 26.91 3.94 -9.78
CA ASP A 251 27.04 2.71 -10.54
C ASP A 251 25.68 2.13 -10.99
N PHE A 252 24.58 2.45 -10.29
CA PHE A 252 23.23 2.00 -10.67
C PHE A 252 22.78 2.58 -12.01
N LEU A 253 23.31 3.76 -12.38
CA LEU A 253 22.89 4.51 -13.55
C LEU A 253 23.94 4.48 -14.68
N THR A 254 25.11 3.86 -14.43
CA THR A 254 26.20 3.83 -15.40
C THR A 254 25.83 3.01 -16.63
N GLY A 255 26.01 3.60 -17.81
CA GLY A 255 25.73 2.96 -19.11
C GLY A 255 24.26 2.87 -19.50
N CYS A 256 23.33 3.42 -18.68
CA CYS A 256 21.91 3.41 -18.98
C CYS A 256 21.53 4.59 -19.89
N SER A 257 20.62 4.36 -20.84
CA SER A 257 20.02 5.40 -21.68
C SER A 257 18.71 5.91 -21.08
N VAL A 258 17.94 5.01 -20.47
CA VAL A 258 16.65 5.32 -19.84
C VAL A 258 16.57 4.66 -18.47
N ALA A 259 16.26 5.45 -17.45
CA ALA A 259 16.02 4.97 -16.08
C ALA A 259 14.54 5.16 -15.69
N GLY A 260 13.95 4.14 -15.07
CA GLY A 260 12.60 4.18 -14.53
C GLY A 260 12.63 4.44 -13.03
N LEU A 261 11.68 5.25 -12.54
CA LEU A 261 11.47 5.51 -11.13
C LEU A 261 10.03 5.17 -10.74
N THR A 262 9.87 4.30 -9.77
CA THR A 262 8.57 4.05 -9.11
C THR A 262 8.71 4.08 -7.60
N ALA A 263 7.59 4.13 -6.88
CA ALA A 263 7.62 4.18 -5.42
C ALA A 263 6.45 3.43 -4.78
N GLY A 264 6.71 2.91 -3.58
CA GLY A 264 5.70 2.26 -2.77
C GLY A 264 4.57 3.19 -2.32
N ALA A 265 3.42 2.60 -1.97
CA ALA A 265 2.21 3.31 -1.52
C ALA A 265 2.39 4.08 -0.20
N SER A 266 3.47 3.82 0.54
CA SER A 266 3.85 4.48 1.79
C SER A 266 5.03 5.45 1.64
N THR A 267 5.42 5.81 0.42
CA THR A 267 6.55 6.70 0.15
C THR A 267 6.07 8.14 -0.03
N PRO A 268 6.53 9.11 0.81
CA PRO A 268 6.18 10.51 0.66
C PRO A 268 6.67 11.13 -0.65
N ALA A 269 5.90 12.07 -1.20
CA ALA A 269 6.24 12.75 -2.45
C ALA A 269 7.59 13.51 -2.37
N GLY A 270 7.95 14.03 -1.20
CA GLY A 270 9.25 14.68 -0.97
C GLY A 270 10.43 13.75 -1.24
N ILE A 271 10.38 12.52 -0.73
CA ILE A 271 11.45 11.53 -0.95
C ILE A 271 11.53 11.15 -2.43
N ILE A 272 10.38 10.96 -3.09
CA ILE A 272 10.36 10.63 -4.52
C ILE A 272 10.98 11.76 -5.35
N LYS A 273 10.64 13.02 -5.03
CA LYS A 273 11.20 14.21 -5.70
C LYS A 273 12.71 14.29 -5.49
N GLU A 274 13.18 14.04 -4.28
CA GLU A 274 14.61 14.06 -3.96
C GLU A 274 15.37 13.00 -4.77
N VAL A 275 14.89 11.74 -4.78
CA VAL A 275 15.49 10.67 -5.60
C VAL A 275 15.47 11.03 -7.09
N TYR A 276 14.34 11.55 -7.60
CA TYR A 276 14.25 11.99 -8.99
C TYR A 276 15.27 13.08 -9.34
N THR A 277 15.43 14.06 -8.44
CA THR A 277 16.39 15.13 -8.62
C THR A 277 17.82 14.60 -8.64
N THR A 278 18.18 13.77 -7.66
CA THR A 278 19.51 13.13 -7.59
C THR A 278 19.79 12.27 -8.82
N MET A 279 18.84 11.46 -9.28
CA MET A 279 18.98 10.71 -10.54
C MET A 279 19.24 11.64 -11.72
N SER A 280 18.54 12.77 -11.78
CA SER A 280 18.65 13.75 -12.88
C SER A 280 19.95 14.55 -12.85
N GLU A 281 20.50 14.85 -11.66
CA GLU A 281 21.77 15.54 -11.46
C GLU A 281 22.96 14.62 -11.77
N GLU A 282 22.93 13.37 -11.33
CA GLU A 282 23.94 12.37 -11.70
C GLU A 282 24.02 12.22 -13.22
N ILE A 283 22.88 12.31 -13.91
CA ILE A 283 22.80 12.30 -15.37
C ILE A 283 23.49 13.53 -15.98
N LYS A 284 23.24 14.74 -15.45
CA LYS A 284 23.84 15.98 -15.99
C LYS A 284 25.36 16.00 -15.82
N THR A 285 25.88 15.39 -14.77
CA THR A 285 27.34 15.25 -14.58
C THR A 285 27.98 14.23 -15.53
N MET A 286 27.19 13.40 -16.23
CA MET A 286 27.65 12.43 -17.22
C MET A 286 27.59 12.94 -18.66
N GLU A 287 26.83 14.01 -18.97
CA GLU A 287 26.74 14.63 -20.29
C GLU A 287 26.98 16.15 -20.20
N PRO A 288 27.80 16.74 -21.10
CA PRO A 288 27.83 18.19 -21.26
C PRO A 288 26.75 18.58 -22.27
N THR A 289 25.67 19.21 -21.84
CA THR A 289 24.94 20.31 -22.50
C THR A 289 23.51 20.52 -21.99
N GLU A 290 23.29 21.72 -21.64
CA GLU A 290 22.17 22.67 -21.61
C GLU A 290 20.77 22.19 -22.01
N GLU A 291 19.86 22.13 -20.98
CA GLU A 291 18.50 22.69 -21.01
C GLU A 291 17.95 22.74 -19.55
N SER A 292 17.42 23.91 -19.19
CA SER A 292 17.14 24.21 -17.78
C SER A 292 15.88 23.51 -17.25
N PHE A 293 16.02 22.95 -16.05
CA PHE A 293 15.00 22.25 -15.28
C PHE A 293 13.73 23.11 -15.00
N GLU A 294 13.86 24.43 -14.99
CA GLU A 294 12.73 25.35 -14.75
C GLU A 294 11.64 25.28 -15.83
N GLU A 295 12.04 25.13 -17.10
CA GLU A 295 11.07 25.00 -18.19
C GLU A 295 10.28 23.69 -18.21
N MET A 296 10.87 22.58 -17.72
CA MET A 296 10.18 21.30 -17.64
C MET A 296 9.22 21.21 -16.45
N LEU A 297 9.52 21.92 -15.36
CA LEU A 297 8.64 22.00 -14.19
C LEU A 297 7.39 22.82 -14.46
N GLU A 298 7.52 23.95 -15.15
CA GLU A 298 6.35 24.79 -15.53
C GLU A 298 5.40 24.07 -16.48
N LYS A 299 5.91 23.23 -17.39
CA LYS A 299 5.07 22.43 -18.30
C LYS A 299 4.34 21.26 -17.64
N SER A 300 4.80 20.78 -16.48
CA SER A 300 4.19 19.65 -15.77
C SER A 300 3.12 20.05 -14.75
N PHE A 301 3.07 21.32 -14.36
CA PHE A 301 2.03 21.85 -13.47
C PHE A 301 0.83 22.33 -14.29
N LYS A 302 -0.13 21.44 -14.55
CA LYS A 302 -1.49 21.89 -14.91
C LYS A 302 -2.10 22.59 -13.70
N THR A 303 -1.93 23.90 -13.60
CA THR A 303 -2.73 24.78 -12.78
C THR A 303 -4.08 24.94 -13.47
N LEU A 304 -5.14 24.51 -12.82
CA LEU A 304 -6.51 24.76 -13.28
C LEU A 304 -6.81 26.24 -13.07
N ASN A 305 -7.14 26.94 -14.14
CA ASN A 305 -7.57 28.33 -14.08
C ASN A 305 -9.09 28.42 -13.92
N THR A 306 -9.56 29.45 -13.22
CA THR A 306 -11.01 29.69 -13.01
C THR A 306 -11.70 29.85 -14.38
N GLY A 307 -12.68 28.96 -14.66
CA GLY A 307 -13.43 28.96 -15.91
C GLY A 307 -13.02 27.91 -16.94
N GLU A 308 -11.97 27.10 -16.70
CA GLU A 308 -11.63 25.96 -17.55
C GLU A 308 -12.60 24.78 -17.35
N LYS A 309 -13.01 24.16 -18.46
CA LYS A 309 -13.76 22.90 -18.44
C LYS A 309 -12.80 21.75 -18.23
N VAL A 310 -12.98 21.02 -17.13
CA VAL A 310 -12.18 19.83 -16.80
C VAL A 310 -13.05 18.59 -16.82
N THR A 311 -12.46 17.46 -17.17
CA THR A 311 -13.13 16.15 -17.08
C THR A 311 -12.52 15.41 -15.89
N GLY A 312 -13.35 14.96 -14.98
CA GLY A 312 -12.95 14.21 -13.79
C GLY A 312 -13.66 12.87 -13.69
N ILE A 313 -13.12 12.00 -12.85
CA ILE A 313 -13.71 10.69 -12.53
C ILE A 313 -14.40 10.81 -11.16
N VAL A 314 -15.71 10.53 -11.10
CA VAL A 314 -16.44 10.49 -9.83
C VAL A 314 -15.90 9.36 -8.96
N THR A 315 -15.38 9.71 -7.78
CA THR A 315 -14.77 8.77 -6.84
C THR A 315 -15.69 8.42 -5.67
N ALA A 316 -16.61 9.34 -5.31
CA ALA A 316 -17.62 9.08 -4.29
C ALA A 316 -18.86 9.95 -4.54
N VAL A 317 -20.04 9.42 -4.18
CA VAL A 317 -21.33 10.15 -4.20
C VAL A 317 -21.92 10.11 -2.81
N GLY A 318 -21.98 11.25 -2.14
CA GLY A 318 -22.64 11.44 -0.84
C GLY A 318 -24.05 12.00 -0.99
N PRO A 319 -24.82 12.12 0.11
CA PRO A 319 -26.17 12.67 0.07
C PRO A 319 -26.24 14.15 -0.32
N THR A 320 -25.17 14.90 -0.14
CA THR A 320 -25.09 16.36 -0.35
C THR A 320 -23.92 16.79 -1.24
N GLU A 321 -23.00 15.87 -1.60
CA GLU A 321 -21.78 16.18 -2.36
C GLU A 321 -21.32 15.01 -3.21
N VAL A 322 -20.60 15.32 -4.28
CA VAL A 322 -19.97 14.34 -5.19
C VAL A 322 -18.48 14.64 -5.23
N GLN A 323 -17.65 13.67 -4.88
CA GLN A 323 -16.19 13.80 -5.00
C GLN A 323 -15.73 13.39 -6.39
N VAL A 324 -14.93 14.25 -7.01
CA VAL A 324 -14.42 14.06 -8.37
C VAL A 324 -12.90 14.13 -8.38
N ASP A 325 -12.25 13.09 -8.85
CA ASP A 325 -10.81 13.10 -9.12
C ASP A 325 -10.56 13.79 -10.46
N LEU A 326 -9.91 14.93 -10.41
CA LEU A 326 -9.56 15.74 -11.59
C LEU A 326 -8.18 15.37 -12.17
N GLY A 327 -7.49 14.38 -11.61
CA GLY A 327 -6.13 13.99 -12.02
C GLY A 327 -5.06 15.05 -11.70
N CYS A 328 -5.40 16.02 -10.83
CA CYS A 328 -4.50 17.04 -10.31
C CYS A 328 -4.53 17.06 -8.78
N LYS A 329 -3.69 17.90 -8.14
CA LYS A 329 -3.61 17.96 -6.67
C LYS A 329 -4.85 18.54 -5.97
N GLN A 330 -5.83 19.06 -6.72
CA GLN A 330 -7.07 19.63 -6.17
C GLN A 330 -8.22 18.66 -6.41
N ALA A 331 -8.98 18.35 -5.35
CA ALA A 331 -10.24 17.62 -5.48
C ALA A 331 -11.36 18.61 -5.81
N GLY A 332 -12.24 18.24 -6.74
CA GLY A 332 -13.50 18.94 -6.99
C GLY A 332 -14.59 18.41 -6.07
N TYR A 333 -15.36 19.30 -5.49
CA TYR A 333 -16.56 19.00 -4.69
C TYR A 333 -17.79 19.52 -5.41
#